data_c3bffbe88b9990fd73da7ee853f89e4c
#
_entry.id   c3bffbe88b9990fd73da7ee853f89e4c
#
_cell.length_a   1.000
_cell.length_b   1.000
_cell.length_c   1.000
_cell.angle_alpha   90.00
_cell.angle_beta   90.00
_cell.angle_gamma   90.00
#
_symmetry.space_group_name_H-M   'P 1'
#
loop_
_entity.id
_entity.type
_entity.pdbx_description
1 polymer ?
#
loop_
_entity_poly.entity_id
_entity_poly.type
_entity_poly.pdbx_seq_one_letter_code
_entity_poly.pdbx_strand_id
1 'polypeptide(L)'
;MKTKLSFMSLLVGIMLLSACSGGSDDNLMDMGSLTEGSWMGYNGESVENEEMMTTDFIDYDPSNTYEINRSSYVSYFNGEDFIETIQYNGEPPMTLDTVEEADSIVISFNQYNEDTINLKTAE
;
A
#
# COMPACT_ATOMS: atom_id res chain seq x y z
N MET A 1 20.28 40.27 13.42
CA MET A 1 20.20 39.85 13.20
C MET A 1 20.14 39.30 12.80
N LYS A 2 19.85 39.09 12.70
CA LYS A 2 19.72 38.51 12.25
C LYS A 2 19.66 37.78 11.67
N THR A 3 19.47 37.63 11.74
CA THR A 3 19.42 36.85 11.22
C THR A 3 19.26 36.14 10.77
N LYS A 4 19.06 36.05 10.85
CA LYS A 4 18.91 35.34 10.34
C LYS A 4 18.65 34.65 9.81
N LEU A 5 18.40 34.72 9.85
CA LEU A 5 18.21 33.99 9.29
C LEU A 5 18.02 33.33 8.69
N SER A 6 17.97 33.26 8.81
CA SER A 6 17.91 32.51 8.20
C SER A 6 17.79 31.84 7.70
N PHE A 7 17.66 31.90 7.75
CA PHE A 7 17.63 31.11 7.21
C PHE A 7 17.26 30.40 6.83
N MET A 8 17.20 30.49 6.93
CA MET A 8 16.90 29.77 6.53
C MET A 8 16.55 29.23 6.08
N SER A 9 16.41 29.28 6.16
CA SER A 9 16.16 28.60 5.65
C SER A 9 15.94 27.99 5.14
N LEU A 10 15.86 28.08 5.18
CA LEU A 10 15.77 27.36 4.66
C LEU A 10 15.53 26.67 4.24
N LEU A 11 15.45 26.73 4.33
CA LEU A 11 15.29 25.94 3.88
C LEU A 11 14.93 25.36 3.51
N VAL A 12 14.77 25.52 3.58
CA VAL A 12 14.44 24.77 3.15
C VAL A 12 14.24 24.16 2.69
N GLY A 13 14.26 24.04 2.65
CA GLY A 13 14.13 23.20 2.19
C GLY A 13 13.86 22.54 1.90
N ILE A 14 13.79 22.68 1.91
CA ILE A 14 13.59 21.98 1.61
C ILE A 14 13.29 21.40 1.16
N MET A 15 13.09 21.33 1.04
CA MET A 15 12.82 20.71 0.56
C MET A 15 12.61 20.12 0.15
N LEU A 16 12.32 20.16 0.05
CA LEU A 16 12.12 19.49 -0.44
C LEU A 16 12.04 18.85 -0.86
N LEU A 17 11.94 18.83 -0.90
CA LEU A 17 11.86 18.07 -1.35
C LEU A 17 11.72 17.40 -1.66
N SER A 18 11.61 17.34 -1.62
CA SER A 18 11.30 16.54 -1.90
C SER A 18 11.13 16.08 -2.40
N ALA A 19 10.90 16.03 -2.50
CA ALA A 19 10.51 15.41 -2.91
C ALA A 19 10.61 15.01 -3.49
N CYS A 20 10.53 14.90 -3.67
CA CYS A 20 10.45 14.35 -4.18
C CYS A 20 10.49 13.73 -4.53
N SER A 21 10.47 13.52 -4.57
CA SER A 21 10.29 12.79 -4.77
C SER A 21 10.01 12.09 -5.16
N GLY A 22 10.25 12.13 -4.98
CA GLY A 22 10.08 10.98 -5.46
C GLY A 22 9.11 10.63 -6.10
N GLY A 23 8.98 11.14 -6.44
CA GLY A 23 7.99 11.03 -7.05
C GLY A 23 7.57 9.99 -7.83
N SER A 24 8.26 9.49 -8.35
CA SER A 24 7.86 8.51 -9.16
C SER A 24 7.18 7.42 -8.50
N ASP A 25 7.10 7.49 -7.27
CA ASP A 25 6.66 6.42 -6.59
C ASP A 25 5.27 6.55 -6.26
N ASP A 26 4.42 6.13 -7.16
CA ASP A 26 2.99 6.12 -6.94
C ASP A 26 2.53 4.91 -6.16
N ASN A 27 3.44 4.09 -5.68
CA ASN A 27 3.07 2.87 -4.99
C ASN A 27 2.52 3.19 -3.61
N LEU A 28 1.28 2.81 -3.37
CA LEU A 28 0.64 3.06 -2.08
C LEU A 28 1.05 2.03 -1.03
N MET A 29 1.71 0.96 -1.45
CA MET A 29 2.18 -0.07 -0.53
C MET A 29 3.46 0.40 0.14
N ASP A 30 3.54 0.23 1.45
CA ASP A 30 4.77 0.56 2.20
C ASP A 30 5.68 -0.66 2.16
N MET A 31 6.58 -0.67 1.19
CA MET A 31 7.45 -1.81 1.00
C MET A 31 8.52 -1.95 2.07
N GLY A 32 8.60 -0.98 2.97
CA GLY A 32 9.51 -1.06 4.10
C GLY A 32 8.91 -1.68 5.34
N SER A 33 7.61 -2.00 5.31
CA SER A 33 6.90 -2.52 6.48
C SER A 33 6.27 -3.88 6.21
N LEU A 34 6.91 -4.69 5.38
CA LEU A 34 6.37 -6.00 5.02
C LEU A 34 6.63 -7.04 6.11
N THR A 35 5.65 -7.93 6.28
CA THR A 35 5.82 -9.10 7.14
C THR A 35 6.08 -10.28 6.22
N GLU A 36 7.20 -10.96 6.42
CA GLU A 36 7.58 -12.09 5.59
C GLU A 36 7.08 -13.39 6.18
N GLY A 37 6.75 -14.33 5.31
CA GLY A 37 6.41 -15.68 5.75
C GLY A 37 4.97 -15.89 6.10
N SER A 38 4.08 -14.99 5.67
CA SER A 38 2.66 -15.16 5.96
C SER A 38 1.81 -14.37 5.00
N TRP A 39 0.52 -14.67 4.98
CA TRP A 39 -0.45 -13.92 4.20
C TRP A 39 -1.75 -13.86 5.01
N MET A 40 -2.59 -12.88 4.68
CA MET A 40 -3.86 -12.73 5.36
C MET A 40 -4.87 -13.62 4.65
N GLY A 41 -5.42 -14.58 5.37
CA GLY A 41 -6.33 -15.56 4.78
C GLY A 41 -7.74 -15.04 4.63
N TYR A 42 -8.60 -15.90 4.14
CA TYR A 42 -9.99 -15.53 3.85
C TYR A 42 -10.81 -15.28 5.11
N ASN A 43 -10.28 -15.67 6.26
CA ASN A 43 -10.98 -15.44 7.53
C ASN A 43 -10.39 -14.27 8.31
N GLY A 44 -9.48 -13.53 7.70
CA GLY A 44 -8.89 -12.38 8.37
C GLY A 44 -7.77 -12.71 9.33
N GLU A 45 -7.29 -13.95 9.27
CA GLU A 45 -6.19 -14.37 10.16
C GLU A 45 -4.95 -14.65 9.36
N SER A 46 -3.81 -14.44 9.97
CA SER A 46 -2.53 -14.68 9.33
C SER A 46 -2.33 -16.17 9.09
N VAL A 47 -1.89 -16.52 7.89
CA VAL A 47 -1.61 -17.90 7.52
C VAL A 47 -0.14 -18.01 7.18
N GLU A 48 0.53 -18.97 7.77
CA GLU A 48 1.96 -19.16 7.56
C GLU A 48 2.24 -19.69 6.15
N ASN A 49 3.15 -19.02 5.45
CA ASN A 49 3.55 -19.46 4.10
C ASN A 49 4.88 -18.79 3.78
N GLU A 50 5.92 -19.59 3.64
CA GLU A 50 7.28 -19.09 3.48
C GLU A 50 7.48 -18.22 2.24
N GLU A 51 6.63 -18.35 1.25
CA GLU A 51 6.77 -17.62 0.01
C GLU A 51 5.95 -16.33 -0.05
N MET A 52 5.19 -16.07 0.99
CA MET A 52 4.27 -14.92 0.98
C MET A 52 4.76 -13.79 1.87
N MET A 53 4.33 -12.60 1.51
CA MET A 53 4.61 -11.38 2.27
C MET A 53 3.31 -10.60 2.41
N THR A 54 3.20 -9.84 3.49
CA THR A 54 1.98 -9.09 3.79
C THR A 54 2.35 -7.66 4.16
N THR A 55 1.59 -6.70 3.64
CA THR A 55 1.81 -5.29 4.01
C THR A 55 1.19 -5.00 5.36
N ASP A 56 1.57 -3.86 5.92
CA ASP A 56 0.82 -3.29 7.03
C ASP A 56 -0.47 -2.70 6.46
N PHE A 57 -1.31 -2.11 7.30
CA PHE A 57 -2.56 -1.52 6.87
C PHE A 57 -2.30 -0.33 5.94
N ILE A 58 -3.07 -0.27 4.86
CA ILE A 58 -2.99 0.79 3.87
C ILE A 58 -4.33 1.53 3.90
N ASP A 59 -4.29 2.86 3.92
CA ASP A 59 -5.52 3.64 3.89
C ASP A 59 -6.31 3.32 2.63
N TYR A 60 -7.59 3.16 2.78
CA TYR A 60 -8.48 2.82 1.67
C TYR A 60 -9.72 3.71 1.71
N ASP A 61 -10.05 4.29 0.55
CA ASP A 61 -11.21 5.15 0.42
C ASP A 61 -12.10 4.56 -0.67
N PRO A 62 -13.30 4.07 -0.33
CA PRO A 62 -14.15 3.42 -1.33
C PRO A 62 -14.61 4.35 -2.45
N SER A 63 -14.41 5.67 -2.30
CA SER A 63 -14.76 6.59 -3.38
C SER A 63 -13.63 6.63 -4.44
N ASN A 64 -12.48 6.07 -4.16
CA ASN A 64 -11.38 5.97 -5.13
C ASN A 64 -11.41 4.62 -5.82
N THR A 65 -10.81 4.57 -7.00
CA THR A 65 -10.60 3.31 -7.71
C THR A 65 -9.13 2.95 -7.60
N TYR A 66 -8.84 1.71 -7.29
CA TYR A 66 -7.47 1.26 -7.09
C TYR A 66 -7.10 0.18 -8.10
N GLU A 67 -5.84 0.14 -8.51
CA GLU A 67 -5.33 -0.87 -9.42
C GLU A 67 -4.08 -1.51 -8.84
N ILE A 68 -3.96 -2.83 -9.02
CA ILE A 68 -2.78 -3.56 -8.62
C ILE A 68 -2.22 -4.31 -9.82
N ASN A 69 -0.90 -4.34 -9.93
CA ASN A 69 -0.26 -4.85 -11.14
C ASN A 69 0.28 -6.26 -11.04
N ARG A 70 0.11 -6.92 -9.89
CA ARG A 70 0.57 -8.30 -9.71
C ARG A 70 -0.49 -9.08 -8.94
N SER A 71 -0.50 -10.39 -9.13
CA SER A 71 -1.43 -11.25 -8.41
C SER A 71 -1.25 -11.09 -6.91
N SER A 72 -2.36 -11.01 -6.21
CA SER A 72 -2.30 -10.77 -4.77
C SER A 72 -3.65 -11.05 -4.13
N TYR A 73 -3.65 -11.04 -2.80
CA TYR A 73 -4.87 -11.13 -2.00
C TYR A 73 -5.03 -9.81 -1.31
N VAL A 74 -6.20 -9.21 -1.39
CA VAL A 74 -6.48 -7.94 -0.72
C VAL A 74 -7.52 -8.19 0.35
N SER A 75 -7.15 -7.86 1.57
CA SER A 75 -8.03 -8.05 2.74
C SER A 75 -8.58 -6.68 3.13
N TYR A 76 -9.89 -6.59 3.26
CA TYR A 76 -10.58 -5.33 3.52
C TYR A 76 -11.00 -5.27 4.97
N PHE A 77 -10.79 -4.11 5.61
CA PHE A 77 -11.07 -3.92 7.03
C PHE A 77 -11.79 -2.62 7.27
N ASN A 78 -12.58 -2.59 8.34
CA ASN A 78 -13.11 -1.35 8.89
C ASN A 78 -12.52 -1.23 10.29
N GLY A 79 -11.56 -0.32 10.45
CA GLY A 79 -10.78 -0.28 11.66
C GLY A 79 -10.05 -1.60 11.84
N GLU A 80 -10.33 -2.30 12.92
CA GLU A 80 -9.73 -3.61 13.16
C GLU A 80 -10.67 -4.74 12.77
N ASP A 81 -11.87 -4.42 12.28
CA ASP A 81 -12.84 -5.44 11.95
C ASP A 81 -12.64 -5.93 10.52
N PHE A 82 -12.37 -7.21 10.39
CA PHE A 82 -12.16 -7.83 9.09
C PHE A 82 -13.49 -7.93 8.34
N ILE A 83 -13.45 -7.61 7.04
CA ILE A 83 -14.63 -7.71 6.18
C ILE A 83 -14.52 -8.90 5.24
N GLU A 84 -13.51 -8.91 4.38
CA GLU A 84 -13.32 -10.02 3.43
C GLU A 84 -11.95 -9.94 2.78
N THR A 85 -11.51 -11.07 2.24
CA THR A 85 -10.28 -11.16 1.45
C THR A 85 -10.65 -11.60 0.05
N ILE A 86 -10.18 -10.87 -0.95
CA ILE A 86 -10.45 -11.16 -2.35
C ILE A 86 -9.13 -11.44 -3.05
N GLN A 87 -9.09 -12.50 -3.83
CA GLN A 87 -7.92 -12.85 -4.62
C GLN A 87 -7.99 -12.17 -5.99
N TYR A 88 -6.90 -11.50 -6.36
CA TYR A 88 -6.78 -10.87 -7.68
C TYR A 88 -5.67 -11.59 -8.43
N ASN A 89 -6.02 -12.30 -9.50
CA ASN A 89 -5.02 -13.05 -10.26
C ASN A 89 -5.27 -13.02 -11.76
N GLY A 90 -5.90 -11.93 -12.23
CA GLY A 90 -6.17 -11.77 -13.66
C GLY A 90 -5.04 -11.07 -14.38
N GLU A 91 -5.38 -10.43 -15.49
CA GLU A 91 -4.41 -9.68 -16.29
C GLU A 91 -4.23 -8.27 -15.72
N PRO A 92 -2.99 -7.86 -15.50
CA PRO A 92 -2.77 -6.51 -14.94
C PRO A 92 -3.03 -5.45 -16.00
N PRO A 93 -3.42 -4.24 -15.57
CA PRO A 93 -3.68 -3.92 -14.16
C PRO A 93 -5.05 -4.44 -13.73
N MET A 94 -5.12 -4.92 -12.51
CA MET A 94 -6.37 -5.43 -11.96
C MET A 94 -7.01 -4.36 -11.09
N THR A 95 -8.31 -4.11 -11.33
CA THR A 95 -9.03 -3.10 -10.56
C THR A 95 -9.61 -3.76 -9.31
N LEU A 96 -9.36 -3.16 -8.17
CA LEU A 96 -9.91 -3.68 -6.92
C LEU A 96 -11.41 -3.42 -6.84
N ASP A 97 -12.11 -4.36 -6.22
CA ASP A 97 -13.54 -4.18 -5.98
C ASP A 97 -13.76 -3.05 -4.97
N THR A 98 -14.89 -2.39 -5.06
CA THR A 98 -15.24 -1.35 -4.12
C THR A 98 -15.96 -1.97 -2.93
N VAL A 99 -15.40 -1.78 -1.74
CA VAL A 99 -16.00 -2.29 -0.51
C VAL A 99 -16.35 -1.09 0.34
N GLU A 100 -17.65 -0.75 0.34
CA GLU A 100 -18.11 0.52 0.91
C GLU A 100 -17.82 0.68 2.39
N GLU A 101 -17.80 -0.43 3.12
CA GLU A 101 -17.57 -0.36 4.55
C GLU A 101 -16.11 -0.32 4.95
N ALA A 102 -15.22 -0.51 4.01
CA ALA A 102 -13.79 -0.60 4.33
C ALA A 102 -13.15 0.77 4.44
N ASP A 103 -12.20 0.91 5.35
CA ASP A 103 -11.38 2.12 5.45
C ASP A 103 -9.89 1.78 5.41
N SER A 104 -9.55 0.49 5.35
CA SER A 104 -8.15 0.08 5.20
C SER A 104 -8.08 -1.28 4.54
N ILE A 105 -6.93 -1.57 3.96
CA ILE A 105 -6.69 -2.85 3.30
C ILE A 105 -5.30 -3.34 3.66
N VAL A 106 -5.14 -4.66 3.52
CA VAL A 106 -3.85 -5.32 3.68
C VAL A 106 -3.65 -6.15 2.42
N ILE A 107 -2.46 -6.10 1.86
CA ILE A 107 -2.16 -6.82 0.63
C ILE A 107 -1.15 -7.92 0.93
N SER A 108 -1.48 -9.14 0.52
CA SER A 108 -0.61 -10.30 0.65
C SER A 108 -0.22 -10.75 -0.75
N PHE A 109 1.06 -11.02 -0.96
CA PHE A 109 1.54 -11.37 -2.28
C PHE A 109 2.75 -12.28 -2.17
N ASN A 110 3.12 -12.88 -3.31
CA ASN A 110 4.25 -13.79 -3.37
C ASN A 110 5.55 -13.01 -3.41
N GLN A 111 6.55 -13.46 -2.67
CA GLN A 111 7.83 -12.74 -2.56
C GLN A 111 8.50 -12.50 -3.91
N TYR A 112 8.18 -13.31 -4.91
CA TYR A 112 8.78 -13.14 -6.24
C TYR A 112 8.27 -11.88 -6.94
N ASN A 113 7.22 -11.26 -6.43
CA ASN A 113 6.68 -10.03 -6.99
C ASN A 113 7.10 -8.80 -6.19
N GLU A 114 7.93 -8.98 -5.19
CA GLU A 114 8.27 -7.88 -4.27
C GLU A 114 8.84 -6.67 -5.00
N ASP A 115 9.69 -6.88 -6.00
CA ASP A 115 10.36 -5.78 -6.68
C ASP A 115 9.48 -5.07 -7.70
N THR A 116 8.34 -5.65 -8.06
CA THR A 116 7.53 -5.11 -9.15
C THR A 116 6.10 -4.79 -8.77
N ILE A 117 5.60 -5.31 -7.66
CA ILE A 117 4.21 -5.09 -7.27
C ILE A 117 3.97 -3.63 -6.91
N ASN A 118 2.84 -3.11 -7.35
CA ASN A 118 2.52 -1.71 -7.16
C ASN A 118 1.01 -1.54 -7.04
N LEU A 119 0.58 -0.76 -6.06
CA LEU A 119 -0.81 -0.39 -5.87
C LEU A 119 -0.93 1.10 -6.09
N LYS A 120 -1.88 1.53 -6.91
CA LYS A 120 -2.08 2.95 -7.15
C LYS A 120 -3.55 3.25 -7.32
N THR A 121 -3.90 4.54 -7.22
CA THR A 121 -5.26 4.96 -7.55
C THR A 121 -5.33 5.15 -9.05
N ALA A 122 -6.45 4.73 -9.61
CA ALA A 122 -6.70 4.91 -11.04
C ALA A 122 -7.45 6.22 -11.25
N GLU A 123 -7.16 6.87 -12.37
CA GLU A 123 -7.82 8.15 -12.65
C GLU A 123 -8.77 8.02 -13.77
#